data_bed788243ed099ce6ac558d1291eda29
#
_entry.id   bed788243ed099ce6ac558d1291eda29
#
_cell.length_a   1.000
_cell.length_b   1.000
_cell.length_c   1.000
_cell.angle_alpha   90.00
_cell.angle_beta   90.00
_cell.angle_gamma   90.00
#
_symmetry.space_group_name_H-M   'P 1'
#
loop_
_entity.id
_entity.type
_entity.pdbx_description
1 polymer ?
#
loop_
_entity_poly.entity_id
_entity_poly.type
_entity_poly.pdbx_seq_one_letter_code
_entity_poly.pdbx_strand_id
1 'polypeptide(L)'
;VAMVQNGNWAWSQIADVKGNTVAKDDIKFLPLYTGVSGEEEQGLCIGTENYLAINKNATADQQQKSLDFLNWLFSSETGKKYVTEKLDFITPFDTFSEDELPNDPLAREVVRYMNDESVRTVPWVFTAFPSDVFKSEVGASLLEYVQGAKEWDNLESTVKSVWKSERS
;
A
#
# COMPACT_ATOMS: atom_id res chain seq x y z
N VAL A 1 -6.93 9.42 -19.34
CA VAL A 1 -6.59 10.06 -18.07
C VAL A 1 -5.09 10.08 -17.92
N ALA A 2 -4.49 11.23 -17.62
CA ALA A 2 -3.03 11.37 -17.50
C ALA A 2 -2.51 10.96 -16.11
N MET A 3 -3.31 11.14 -15.07
CA MET A 3 -2.96 10.80 -13.69
C MET A 3 -4.18 10.24 -12.96
N VAL A 4 -3.94 9.26 -12.09
CA VAL A 4 -4.94 8.67 -11.21
C VAL A 4 -4.28 8.33 -9.86
N GLN A 5 -4.98 8.57 -8.76
CA GLN A 5 -4.55 8.12 -7.45
C GLN A 5 -4.87 6.63 -7.32
N ASN A 6 -3.84 5.80 -7.10
CA ASN A 6 -4.00 4.35 -6.92
C ASN A 6 -2.74 3.77 -6.24
N GLY A 7 -2.75 2.46 -5.96
CA GLY A 7 -1.65 1.71 -5.39
C GLY A 7 -0.85 0.92 -6.44
N ASN A 8 0.20 0.24 -5.98
CA ASN A 8 1.09 -0.57 -6.83
C ASN A 8 0.38 -1.77 -7.51
N TRP A 9 -0.77 -2.18 -7.06
CA TRP A 9 -1.63 -3.21 -7.70
C TRP A 9 -2.37 -2.74 -8.97
N ALA A 10 -2.28 -1.44 -9.31
CA ALA A 10 -3.08 -0.86 -10.39
C ALA A 10 -2.63 -1.29 -11.80
N TRP A 11 -1.39 -1.78 -11.98
CA TRP A 11 -0.88 -2.10 -13.31
C TRP A 11 -1.71 -3.16 -14.02
N SER A 12 -2.04 -4.27 -13.38
CA SER A 12 -2.87 -5.31 -13.99
C SER A 12 -4.23 -4.76 -14.45
N GLN A 13 -4.85 -3.91 -13.62
CA GLN A 13 -6.12 -3.25 -13.95
C GLN A 13 -5.99 -2.33 -15.17
N ILE A 14 -4.86 -1.63 -15.32
CA ILE A 14 -4.59 -0.73 -16.44
C ILE A 14 -4.25 -1.55 -17.70
N ALA A 15 -3.39 -2.55 -17.57
CA ALA A 15 -2.94 -3.38 -18.69
C ALA A 15 -4.10 -4.13 -19.35
N ASP A 16 -5.07 -4.61 -18.59
CA ASP A 16 -6.21 -5.39 -19.04
C ASP A 16 -7.33 -4.54 -19.65
N VAL A 17 -7.24 -3.20 -19.62
CA VAL A 17 -8.26 -2.34 -20.24
C VAL A 17 -8.24 -2.49 -21.75
N LYS A 18 -9.39 -2.84 -22.32
CA LYS A 18 -9.53 -2.96 -23.78
C LYS A 18 -9.15 -1.66 -24.48
N GLY A 19 -8.16 -1.73 -25.37
CA GLY A 19 -7.65 -0.56 -26.10
C GLY A 19 -6.62 0.27 -25.31
N ASN A 20 -6.09 -0.28 -24.22
CA ASN A 20 -4.96 0.35 -23.51
C ASN A 20 -3.76 0.51 -24.47
N THR A 21 -3.14 1.69 -24.43
CA THR A 21 -1.94 2.04 -25.19
C THR A 21 -0.76 2.39 -24.30
N VAL A 22 -0.92 2.33 -22.97
CA VAL A 22 0.13 2.62 -22.00
C VAL A 22 1.09 1.44 -21.96
N ALA A 23 2.36 1.68 -22.27
CA ALA A 23 3.39 0.67 -22.15
C ALA A 23 3.85 0.52 -20.68
N LYS A 24 4.42 -0.63 -20.40
CA LYS A 24 4.92 -0.98 -19.05
C LYS A 24 5.94 0.04 -18.51
N ASP A 25 6.76 0.59 -19.39
CA ASP A 25 7.81 1.53 -19.04
C ASP A 25 7.33 2.99 -18.95
N ASP A 26 6.12 3.27 -19.45
CA ASP A 26 5.54 4.63 -19.45
C ASP A 26 4.80 4.97 -18.16
N ILE A 27 4.53 3.95 -17.31
CA ILE A 27 3.81 4.17 -16.06
C ILE A 27 4.78 4.44 -14.92
N LYS A 28 4.49 5.51 -14.14
CA LYS A 28 5.32 5.96 -13.03
C LYS A 28 4.48 6.37 -11.85
N PHE A 29 5.06 6.29 -10.66
CA PHE A 29 4.50 6.94 -9.49
C PHE A 29 5.03 8.37 -9.33
N LEU A 30 4.15 9.22 -8.83
CA LEU A 30 4.50 10.55 -8.31
C LEU A 30 4.02 10.64 -6.87
N PRO A 31 4.82 11.18 -5.95
CA PRO A 31 4.36 11.50 -4.60
C PRO A 31 3.16 12.45 -4.65
N LEU A 32 2.26 12.32 -3.69
CA LEU A 32 1.14 13.24 -3.55
C LEU A 32 1.59 14.45 -2.73
N TYR A 33 1.74 15.58 -3.40
CA TYR A 33 2.06 16.86 -2.75
C TYR A 33 0.79 17.62 -2.42
N THR A 34 0.72 18.17 -1.21
CA THR A 34 -0.42 18.94 -0.70
C THR A 34 -0.16 20.44 -0.65
N GLY A 35 1.06 20.87 -0.93
CA GLY A 35 1.47 22.27 -0.95
C GLY A 35 1.90 22.82 0.41
N VAL A 36 2.14 21.93 1.38
CA VAL A 36 2.67 22.36 2.69
C VAL A 36 4.19 22.42 2.66
N SER A 37 4.75 23.37 3.42
CA SER A 37 6.20 23.51 3.53
C SER A 37 6.85 22.26 4.10
N GLY A 38 7.98 21.83 3.51
CA GLY A 38 8.77 20.70 3.97
C GLY A 38 8.40 19.35 3.31
N GLU A 39 7.55 19.36 2.29
CA GLU A 39 7.24 18.15 1.51
C GLU A 39 8.08 17.97 0.23
N GLU A 40 9.07 18.85 0.00
CA GLU A 40 9.91 18.83 -1.20
C GLU A 40 10.75 17.54 -1.32
N GLU A 41 11.12 16.96 -0.17
CA GLU A 41 11.86 15.70 -0.10
C GLU A 41 10.93 14.49 0.15
N GLN A 42 9.61 14.67 0.01
CA GLN A 42 8.64 13.61 0.26
C GLN A 42 8.59 12.63 -0.91
N GLY A 43 8.80 11.35 -0.59
CA GLY A 43 8.59 10.23 -1.50
C GLY A 43 7.19 9.64 -1.40
N LEU A 44 7.06 8.37 -1.76
CA LEU A 44 5.79 7.66 -1.70
C LEU A 44 5.39 7.31 -0.26
N CYS A 45 4.08 7.15 -0.06
CA CYS A 45 3.53 6.54 1.15
C CYS A 45 3.70 5.03 1.06
N ILE A 46 4.56 4.46 1.91
CA ILE A 46 4.96 3.04 1.87
C ILE A 46 4.81 2.41 3.24
N GLY A 47 4.34 1.17 3.26
CA GLY A 47 4.23 0.36 4.46
C GLY A 47 3.72 -1.04 4.16
N THR A 48 3.81 -1.93 5.15
CA THR A 48 3.31 -3.30 5.05
C THR A 48 1.79 -3.30 5.18
N GLU A 49 1.09 -3.91 4.23
CA GLU A 49 -0.36 -3.99 4.21
C GLU A 49 -0.88 -5.43 4.34
N ASN A 50 -0.20 -6.38 3.68
CA ASN A 50 -0.60 -7.78 3.71
C ASN A 50 0.17 -8.53 4.79
N TYR A 51 -0.57 -9.23 5.65
CA TYR A 51 -0.02 -10.00 6.77
C TYR A 51 -0.43 -11.45 6.67
N LEU A 52 0.51 -12.34 6.97
CA LEU A 52 0.25 -13.77 7.12
C LEU A 52 0.16 -14.09 8.61
N ALA A 53 -0.92 -14.75 9.01
CA ALA A 53 -1.14 -15.13 10.39
C ALA A 53 -1.38 -16.63 10.53
N ILE A 54 -0.75 -17.26 11.54
CA ILE A 54 -0.97 -18.66 11.88
C ILE A 54 -2.02 -18.73 12.98
N ASN A 55 -3.04 -19.55 12.78
CA ASN A 55 -4.09 -19.73 13.78
C ASN A 55 -3.52 -20.35 15.06
N LYS A 56 -3.53 -19.57 16.15
CA LYS A 56 -3.03 -20.01 17.47
C LYS A 56 -3.81 -21.20 18.06
N ASN A 57 -5.03 -21.45 17.60
CA ASN A 57 -5.87 -22.54 18.06
C ASN A 57 -5.72 -23.82 17.20
N ALA A 58 -4.90 -23.80 16.16
CA ALA A 58 -4.56 -25.00 15.39
C ALA A 58 -3.67 -25.93 16.22
N THR A 59 -3.64 -27.21 15.86
CA THR A 59 -2.73 -28.16 16.52
C THR A 59 -1.27 -27.80 16.27
N ALA A 60 -0.37 -28.22 17.14
CA ALA A 60 1.07 -27.95 16.99
C ALA A 60 1.62 -28.44 15.63
N ASP A 61 1.17 -29.61 15.15
CA ASP A 61 1.55 -30.14 13.83
C ASP A 61 1.07 -29.23 12.69
N GLN A 62 -0.16 -28.72 12.77
CA GLN A 62 -0.69 -27.78 11.77
C GLN A 62 0.04 -26.43 11.78
N GLN A 63 0.36 -25.91 12.97
CA GLN A 63 1.15 -24.68 13.10
C GLN A 63 2.55 -24.88 12.51
N GLN A 64 3.22 -26.00 12.81
CA GLN A 64 4.54 -26.29 12.25
C GLN A 64 4.51 -26.41 10.73
N LYS A 65 3.54 -27.12 10.16
CA LYS A 65 3.38 -27.21 8.69
C LYS A 65 3.12 -25.85 8.04
N SER A 66 2.39 -24.97 8.70
CA SER A 66 2.21 -23.58 8.23
C SER A 66 3.52 -22.80 8.23
N LEU A 67 4.32 -22.94 9.29
CA LEU A 67 5.65 -22.33 9.36
C LEU A 67 6.59 -22.88 8.30
N ASP A 68 6.59 -24.20 8.09
CA ASP A 68 7.41 -24.85 7.07
C ASP A 68 7.05 -24.35 5.66
N PHE A 69 5.75 -24.20 5.38
CA PHE A 69 5.26 -23.62 4.12
C PHE A 69 5.72 -22.17 3.94
N LEU A 70 5.56 -21.32 4.96
CA LEU A 70 5.99 -19.93 4.90
C LEU A 70 7.51 -19.81 4.72
N ASN A 71 8.27 -20.63 5.46
CA ASN A 71 9.71 -20.68 5.29
C ASN A 71 10.10 -21.11 3.87
N TRP A 72 9.47 -22.16 3.33
CA TRP A 72 9.68 -22.58 1.94
C TRP A 72 9.33 -21.43 0.95
N LEU A 73 8.18 -20.80 1.13
CA LEU A 73 7.70 -19.74 0.23
C LEU A 73 8.66 -18.56 0.15
N PHE A 74 9.22 -18.12 1.28
CA PHE A 74 10.06 -16.94 1.36
C PHE A 74 11.58 -17.20 1.35
N SER A 75 12.03 -18.47 1.32
CA SER A 75 13.46 -18.80 1.32
C SER A 75 13.90 -19.74 0.21
N SER A 76 13.00 -20.58 -0.35
CA SER A 76 13.37 -21.44 -1.47
C SER A 76 13.39 -20.69 -2.80
N GLU A 77 14.23 -21.12 -3.75
CA GLU A 77 14.27 -20.54 -5.10
C GLU A 77 12.90 -20.56 -5.78
N THR A 78 12.18 -21.68 -5.69
CA THR A 78 10.84 -21.80 -6.29
C THR A 78 9.83 -20.89 -5.60
N GLY A 79 9.81 -20.87 -4.26
CA GLY A 79 8.90 -20.02 -3.49
C GLY A 79 9.13 -18.54 -3.79
N LYS A 80 10.38 -18.10 -3.80
CA LYS A 80 10.74 -16.71 -4.11
C LYS A 80 10.29 -16.30 -5.53
N LYS A 81 10.43 -17.17 -6.53
CA LYS A 81 9.90 -16.92 -7.88
C LYS A 81 8.37 -16.78 -7.89
N TYR A 82 7.65 -17.57 -7.12
CA TYR A 82 6.20 -17.37 -7.00
C TYR A 82 5.86 -16.01 -6.38
N VAL A 83 6.56 -15.62 -5.34
CA VAL A 83 6.34 -14.34 -4.65
C VAL A 83 6.60 -13.15 -5.55
N THR A 84 7.70 -13.15 -6.31
CA THR A 84 8.11 -12.01 -7.14
C THR A 84 7.48 -11.98 -8.53
N GLU A 85 7.25 -13.16 -9.14
CA GLU A 85 6.83 -13.25 -10.55
C GLU A 85 5.33 -13.52 -10.74
N LYS A 86 4.65 -14.05 -9.71
CA LYS A 86 3.23 -14.43 -9.78
C LYS A 86 2.35 -13.64 -8.84
N LEU A 87 2.86 -13.30 -7.67
CA LEU A 87 2.15 -12.49 -6.68
C LEU A 87 2.55 -11.01 -6.76
N ASP A 88 3.66 -10.71 -7.45
CA ASP A 88 4.23 -9.36 -7.58
C ASP A 88 4.43 -8.64 -6.25
N PHE A 89 4.75 -9.41 -5.20
CA PHE A 89 4.95 -8.88 -3.86
C PHE A 89 6.34 -8.25 -3.71
N ILE A 90 6.36 -7.07 -3.12
CA ILE A 90 7.56 -6.48 -2.55
C ILE A 90 7.70 -7.05 -1.13
N THR A 91 8.77 -7.78 -0.87
CA THR A 91 8.94 -8.46 0.43
C THR A 91 9.88 -7.68 1.34
N PRO A 92 9.60 -7.66 2.67
CA PRO A 92 10.49 -7.06 3.65
C PRO A 92 11.56 -8.03 4.17
N PHE A 93 11.74 -9.18 3.53
CA PHE A 93 12.64 -10.24 4.00
C PHE A 93 14.03 -10.15 3.36
N ASP A 94 15.07 -10.30 4.15
CA ASP A 94 16.47 -10.33 3.75
C ASP A 94 16.88 -11.59 2.96
N THR A 95 15.98 -12.58 2.87
CA THR A 95 16.14 -13.76 2.02
C THR A 95 16.04 -13.45 0.52
N PHE A 96 15.55 -12.27 0.15
CA PHE A 96 15.49 -11.80 -1.24
C PHE A 96 16.66 -10.90 -1.57
N SER A 97 17.30 -11.17 -2.71
CA SER A 97 18.36 -10.32 -3.23
C SER A 97 17.81 -9.15 -4.05
N GLU A 98 18.65 -8.15 -4.32
CA GLU A 98 18.31 -6.99 -5.13
C GLU A 98 17.85 -7.35 -6.56
N ASP A 99 18.29 -8.50 -7.08
CA ASP A 99 17.88 -9.00 -8.41
C ASP A 99 16.51 -9.69 -8.41
N GLU A 100 15.98 -10.03 -7.25
CA GLU A 100 14.70 -10.73 -7.08
C GLU A 100 13.54 -9.74 -6.94
N LEU A 101 13.43 -8.81 -7.91
CA LEU A 101 12.40 -7.79 -7.93
C LEU A 101 11.09 -8.29 -8.54
N PRO A 102 9.93 -7.73 -8.15
CA PRO A 102 8.65 -8.01 -8.80
C PRO A 102 8.68 -7.68 -10.30
N ASN A 103 7.86 -8.41 -11.07
CA ASN A 103 7.69 -8.11 -12.50
C ASN A 103 6.80 -6.89 -12.77
N ASP A 104 5.94 -6.55 -11.83
CA ASP A 104 5.03 -5.40 -11.90
C ASP A 104 5.82 -4.08 -11.96
N PRO A 105 5.53 -3.19 -12.95
CA PRO A 105 6.27 -1.93 -13.10
C PRO A 105 6.03 -0.95 -11.94
N LEU A 106 4.83 -0.94 -11.34
CA LEU A 106 4.53 -0.07 -10.22
C LEU A 106 5.15 -0.58 -8.92
N ALA A 107 5.26 -1.90 -8.73
CA ALA A 107 6.03 -2.47 -7.63
C ALA A 107 7.51 -2.09 -7.73
N ARG A 108 8.09 -2.11 -8.95
CA ARG A 108 9.46 -1.63 -9.19
C ARG A 108 9.64 -0.14 -8.90
N GLU A 109 8.65 0.68 -9.22
CA GLU A 109 8.66 2.10 -8.85
C GLU A 109 8.67 2.29 -7.32
N VAL A 110 7.90 1.51 -6.57
CA VAL A 110 7.94 1.54 -5.10
C VAL A 110 9.35 1.22 -4.60
N VAL A 111 9.97 0.13 -5.10
CA VAL A 111 11.35 -0.25 -4.72
C VAL A 111 12.34 0.86 -5.09
N ARG A 112 12.18 1.50 -6.25
CA ARG A 112 13.03 2.64 -6.66
C ARG A 112 12.96 3.78 -5.63
N TYR A 113 11.75 4.15 -5.19
CA TYR A 113 11.57 5.18 -4.16
C TYR A 113 12.10 4.77 -2.79
N MET A 114 12.01 3.48 -2.44
CA MET A 114 12.58 2.96 -1.18
C MET A 114 14.10 3.08 -1.12
N ASN A 115 14.77 2.96 -2.27
CA ASN A 115 16.23 3.01 -2.41
C ASN A 115 16.75 4.40 -2.78
N ASP A 116 15.89 5.40 -2.97
CA ASP A 116 16.26 6.77 -3.30
C ASP A 116 16.51 7.56 -2.02
N GLU A 117 17.79 7.77 -1.68
CA GLU A 117 18.21 8.51 -0.48
C GLU A 117 17.88 10.01 -0.55
N SER A 118 17.53 10.54 -1.72
CA SER A 118 17.16 11.96 -1.90
C SER A 118 15.74 12.28 -1.45
N VAL A 119 14.92 11.25 -1.24
CA VAL A 119 13.53 11.40 -0.82
C VAL A 119 13.24 10.58 0.44
N ARG A 120 12.29 11.05 1.20
CA ARG A 120 11.85 10.45 2.45
C ARG A 120 10.51 9.73 2.25
N THR A 121 10.45 8.41 2.49
CA THR A 121 9.18 7.69 2.45
C THR A 121 8.24 8.17 3.56
N VAL A 122 6.94 8.25 3.26
CA VAL A 122 5.90 8.54 4.23
C VAL A 122 5.35 7.22 4.76
N PRO A 123 5.33 6.99 6.09
CA PRO A 123 4.82 5.74 6.64
C PRO A 123 3.35 5.51 6.30
N TRP A 124 3.03 4.34 5.76
CA TRP A 124 1.65 3.90 5.57
C TRP A 124 1.08 3.35 6.88
N VAL A 125 0.33 4.17 7.59
CA VAL A 125 -0.14 3.86 8.95
C VAL A 125 -1.65 3.53 8.99
N PHE A 126 -2.18 2.90 7.95
CA PHE A 126 -3.62 2.61 7.85
C PHE A 126 -4.16 1.79 9.03
N THR A 127 -3.33 0.94 9.63
CA THR A 127 -3.68 0.17 10.84
C THR A 127 -3.86 1.03 12.08
N ALA A 128 -3.44 2.30 12.06
CA ALA A 128 -3.69 3.24 13.14
C ALA A 128 -5.11 3.85 13.10
N PHE A 129 -5.80 3.74 11.97
CA PHE A 129 -7.20 4.17 11.87
C PHE A 129 -8.09 3.24 12.69
N PRO A 130 -9.07 3.78 13.44
CA PRO A 130 -9.86 2.98 14.37
C PRO A 130 -10.78 1.98 13.68
N SER A 131 -11.32 2.31 12.52
CA SER A 131 -12.24 1.45 11.78
C SER A 131 -12.45 1.88 10.32
N ASP A 132 -13.11 1.02 9.54
CA ASP A 132 -13.59 1.39 8.19
C ASP A 132 -14.75 2.40 8.23
N VAL A 133 -15.54 2.41 9.32
CA VAL A 133 -16.56 3.43 9.55
C VAL A 133 -15.94 4.82 9.65
N PHE A 134 -14.85 4.96 10.41
CA PHE A 134 -14.10 6.22 10.48
C PHE A 134 -13.68 6.71 9.09
N LYS A 135 -13.08 5.83 8.27
CA LYS A 135 -12.63 6.20 6.92
C LYS A 135 -13.79 6.66 6.04
N SER A 136 -14.91 5.95 6.10
CA SER A 136 -16.10 6.26 5.29
C SER A 136 -16.76 7.56 5.69
N GLU A 137 -16.97 7.81 6.98
CA GLU A 137 -17.63 9.02 7.48
C GLU A 137 -16.76 10.27 7.29
N VAL A 138 -15.45 10.17 7.55
CA VAL A 138 -14.51 11.27 7.30
C VAL A 138 -14.40 11.54 5.81
N GLY A 139 -14.35 10.50 4.96
CA GLY A 139 -14.32 10.66 3.51
C GLY A 139 -15.58 11.35 2.97
N ALA A 140 -16.76 10.97 3.45
CA ALA A 140 -18.01 11.64 3.08
C ALA A 140 -18.03 13.11 3.52
N SER A 141 -17.59 13.39 4.75
CA SER A 141 -17.50 14.74 5.29
C SER A 141 -16.50 15.63 4.53
N LEU A 142 -15.37 15.04 4.12
CA LEU A 142 -14.38 15.73 3.28
C LEU A 142 -14.95 16.05 1.89
N LEU A 143 -15.72 15.14 1.31
CA LEU A 143 -16.39 15.39 0.02
C LEU A 143 -17.38 16.55 0.12
N GLU A 144 -18.20 16.61 1.18
CA GLU A 144 -19.12 17.73 1.44
C GLU A 144 -18.36 19.06 1.56
N TYR A 145 -17.22 19.06 2.25
CA TYR A 145 -16.36 20.26 2.35
C TYR A 145 -15.84 20.72 0.98
N VAL A 146 -15.28 19.79 0.18
CA VAL A 146 -14.76 20.11 -1.15
C VAL A 146 -15.86 20.62 -2.10
N GLN A 147 -17.09 20.14 -1.93
CA GLN A 147 -18.26 20.60 -2.69
C GLN A 147 -18.84 21.93 -2.18
N GLY A 148 -18.29 22.49 -1.11
CA GLY A 148 -18.81 23.72 -0.49
C GLY A 148 -20.11 23.54 0.32
N ALA A 149 -20.49 22.30 0.63
CA ALA A 149 -21.67 21.97 1.42
C ALA A 149 -21.41 21.90 2.93
N LYS A 150 -20.14 21.93 3.35
CA LYS A 150 -19.72 21.87 4.75
C LYS A 150 -18.56 22.82 5.02
N GLU A 151 -18.58 23.50 6.16
CA GLU A 151 -17.47 24.33 6.62
C GLU A 151 -16.35 23.49 7.25
N TRP A 152 -15.13 24.02 7.24
CA TRP A 152 -13.93 23.34 7.77
C TRP A 152 -14.08 22.93 9.24
N ASP A 153 -14.60 23.81 10.10
CA ASP A 153 -14.79 23.53 11.53
C ASP A 153 -15.74 22.35 11.78
N ASN A 154 -16.73 22.19 10.92
CA ASN A 154 -17.67 21.06 10.97
C ASN A 154 -17.00 19.76 10.50
N LEU A 155 -16.14 19.80 9.49
CA LEU A 155 -15.32 18.67 9.08
C LEU A 155 -14.37 18.24 10.21
N GLU A 156 -13.66 19.18 10.81
CA GLU A 156 -12.73 18.91 11.93
C GLU A 156 -13.48 18.29 13.12
N SER A 157 -14.64 18.80 13.45
CA SER A 157 -15.50 18.26 14.50
C SER A 157 -15.95 16.83 14.19
N THR A 158 -16.30 16.52 12.92
CA THR A 158 -16.62 15.16 12.47
C THR A 158 -15.43 14.23 12.68
N VAL A 159 -14.24 14.60 12.23
CA VAL A 159 -13.00 13.80 12.40
C VAL A 159 -12.79 13.46 13.88
N LYS A 160 -12.85 14.46 14.75
CA LYS A 160 -12.64 14.27 16.20
C LYS A 160 -13.68 13.37 16.85
N SER A 161 -14.95 13.57 16.51
CA SER A 161 -16.06 12.80 17.12
C SER A 161 -16.05 11.35 16.67
N VAL A 162 -15.89 11.08 15.37
CA VAL A 162 -15.87 9.72 14.84
C VAL A 162 -14.61 8.97 15.29
N TRP A 163 -13.46 9.64 15.33
CA TRP A 163 -12.26 9.03 15.91
C TRP A 163 -12.47 8.56 17.35
N LYS A 164 -13.11 9.40 18.16
CA LYS A 164 -13.39 9.08 19.56
C LYS A 164 -14.37 7.92 19.71
N SER A 165 -15.46 7.92 18.95
CA SER A 165 -16.48 6.86 19.02
C SER A 165 -15.96 5.50 18.57
N GLU A 166 -15.13 5.47 17.53
CA GLU A 166 -14.65 4.22 16.95
C GLU A 166 -13.43 3.62 17.68
N ARG A 167 -12.80 4.36 18.59
CA ARG A 167 -11.71 3.85 19.46
C ARG A 167 -12.18 3.36 20.84
N SER A 168 -13.44 3.50 21.16
CA SER A 168 -13.98 3.15 22.50
C SER A 168 -14.23 1.64 22.66
#